data_cb589c829ff7ef2c9357992f28946ab6
#
_entry.id   cb589c829ff7ef2c9357992f28946ab6
#
_cell.length_a   1.000
_cell.length_b   1.000
_cell.length_c   1.000
_cell.angle_alpha   90.00
_cell.angle_beta   90.00
_cell.angle_gamma   90.00
#
_symmetry.space_group_name_H-M   'P 1'
#
loop_
_entity.id
_entity.type
_entity.pdbx_description
1 polymer ?
#
loop_
_entity_poly.entity_id
_entity_poly.type
_entity_poly.pdbx_seq_one_letter_code
_entity_poly.pdbx_strand_id
1 'polypeptide(L)'
;MRLRVGYSALFLTTVLAAARFYAFAQAPPQTVDISDPQAGGTVMVFTGDTLEVRLHSTPGTGYSWKVTQVNRAILALQSAPVFVPPPPGIPGAEGHTVFNFRAAAPGSSTLQLAYAGPPEKGSAPARTFSIGVKVRPASDRPLPQP
;
A
#
# COMPACT_ATOMS: atom_id res chain seq x y z
N MET A 1 -3.51 -85.83 -17.98
CA MET A 1 -2.99 -84.61 -18.61
C MET A 1 -3.69 -83.41 -17.95
N ARG A 2 -3.06 -82.76 -16.97
CA ARG A 2 -3.67 -81.65 -16.22
C ARG A 2 -2.88 -80.35 -16.50
N LEU A 3 -3.54 -79.42 -17.21
CA LEU A 3 -2.98 -78.14 -17.56
C LEU A 3 -3.08 -77.19 -16.34
N ARG A 4 -1.95 -76.77 -15.80
CA ARG A 4 -1.91 -75.74 -14.73
C ARG A 4 -1.71 -74.39 -15.39
N VAL A 5 -2.74 -73.55 -15.34
CA VAL A 5 -2.66 -72.16 -15.74
C VAL A 5 -2.15 -71.40 -14.55
N GLY A 6 -0.94 -70.86 -14.66
CA GLY A 6 -0.39 -69.90 -13.65
C GLY A 6 -0.87 -68.54 -13.89
N TYR A 7 -1.58 -67.97 -12.92
CA TYR A 7 -1.93 -66.52 -12.90
C TYR A 7 -0.75 -65.75 -12.32
N SER A 8 -0.03 -65.02 -13.18
CA SER A 8 0.93 -64.01 -12.75
C SER A 8 0.15 -62.76 -12.34
N ALA A 9 0.07 -62.51 -11.06
CA ALA A 9 -0.46 -61.25 -10.51
C ALA A 9 0.57 -60.15 -10.74
N LEU A 10 0.27 -59.26 -11.67
CA LEU A 10 1.01 -58.01 -11.90
C LEU A 10 0.57 -57.00 -10.86
N PHE A 11 1.38 -56.80 -9.81
CA PHE A 11 1.18 -55.73 -8.84
C PHE A 11 1.58 -54.40 -9.49
N LEU A 12 0.61 -53.64 -9.95
CA LEU A 12 0.77 -52.25 -10.39
C LEU A 12 0.83 -51.37 -9.17
N THR A 13 2.02 -51.06 -8.67
CA THR A 13 2.23 -50.09 -7.61
C THR A 13 2.06 -48.66 -8.20
N THR A 14 0.88 -48.09 -8.04
CA THR A 14 0.63 -46.66 -8.29
C THR A 14 1.33 -45.85 -7.22
N VAL A 15 2.48 -45.27 -7.57
CA VAL A 15 3.13 -44.25 -6.75
C VAL A 15 2.32 -42.94 -6.89
N LEU A 16 1.46 -42.68 -5.91
CA LEU A 16 0.74 -41.43 -5.81
C LEU A 16 1.73 -40.32 -5.36
N ALA A 17 2.32 -39.60 -6.31
CA ALA A 17 3.15 -38.45 -6.02
C ALA A 17 2.25 -37.34 -5.47
N ALA A 18 2.15 -37.24 -4.14
CA ALA A 18 1.52 -36.13 -3.47
C ALA A 18 2.39 -34.87 -3.68
N ALA A 19 2.09 -34.11 -4.72
CA ALA A 19 2.64 -32.76 -4.90
C ALA A 19 2.17 -31.91 -3.71
N ARG A 20 3.03 -31.75 -2.71
CA ARG A 20 2.81 -30.79 -1.62
C ARG A 20 2.99 -29.39 -2.22
N PHE A 21 1.89 -28.74 -2.56
CA PHE A 21 1.88 -27.31 -2.81
C PHE A 21 2.22 -26.61 -1.48
N TYR A 22 3.48 -26.26 -1.31
CA TYR A 22 3.85 -25.31 -0.28
C TYR A 22 3.31 -23.95 -0.73
N ALA A 23 2.12 -23.60 -0.26
CA ALA A 23 1.66 -22.22 -0.32
C ALA A 23 2.64 -21.40 0.53
N PHE A 24 3.50 -20.63 -0.12
CA PHE A 24 4.28 -19.62 0.56
C PHE A 24 3.29 -18.63 1.15
N ALA A 25 3.08 -18.72 2.46
CA ALA A 25 2.28 -17.76 3.20
C ALA A 25 3.01 -16.42 3.15
N GLN A 26 2.61 -15.56 2.23
CA GLN A 26 3.07 -14.17 2.23
C GLN A 26 2.36 -13.47 3.38
N ALA A 27 3.11 -12.67 4.14
CA ALA A 27 2.50 -11.83 5.16
C ALA A 27 1.45 -10.91 4.52
N PRO A 28 0.30 -10.69 5.18
CA PRO A 28 -0.78 -9.90 4.62
C PRO A 28 -0.33 -8.44 4.36
N PRO A 29 -0.95 -7.76 3.39
CA PRO A 29 -0.72 -6.34 3.17
C PRO A 29 -0.99 -5.54 4.44
N GLN A 30 -0.17 -4.51 4.67
CA GLN A 30 -0.28 -3.65 5.85
C GLN A 30 -0.61 -2.22 5.43
N THR A 31 -1.18 -1.45 6.37
CA THR A 31 -1.34 -0.01 6.22
C THR A 31 -0.20 0.68 6.95
N VAL A 32 0.48 1.59 6.27
CA VAL A 32 1.54 2.42 6.82
C VAL A 32 1.02 3.85 6.89
N ASP A 33 0.96 4.40 8.10
CA ASP A 33 0.46 5.75 8.36
C ASP A 33 1.58 6.78 8.33
N ILE A 34 1.35 7.89 7.64
CA ILE A 34 2.26 9.03 7.56
C ILE A 34 1.49 10.31 7.82
N SER A 35 2.12 11.22 8.54
CA SER A 35 1.58 12.54 8.88
C SER A 35 2.58 13.66 8.60
N ASP A 36 2.12 14.92 8.70
CA ASP A 36 2.92 16.12 8.43
C ASP A 36 4.33 16.12 9.03
N PRO A 37 4.56 15.70 10.29
CA PRO A 37 5.90 15.71 10.89
C PRO A 37 6.93 14.80 10.19
N GLN A 38 6.49 13.88 9.34
CA GLN A 38 7.37 12.94 8.62
C GLN A 38 7.79 13.45 7.25
N ALA A 39 7.43 14.69 6.89
CA ALA A 39 7.85 15.32 5.65
C ALA A 39 9.38 15.34 5.50
N GLY A 40 9.88 15.12 4.29
CA GLY A 40 11.31 15.10 3.98
C GLY A 40 12.03 13.78 4.28
N GLY A 41 11.35 12.81 4.91
CA GLY A 41 11.89 11.48 5.19
C GLY A 41 11.77 10.50 4.02
N THR A 42 12.09 9.25 4.30
CA THR A 42 11.85 8.12 3.39
C THR A 42 11.13 7.01 4.16
N VAL A 43 10.06 6.50 3.59
CA VAL A 43 9.33 5.36 4.09
C VAL A 43 9.54 4.15 3.21
N MET A 44 9.60 2.98 3.83
CA MET A 44 9.66 1.70 3.13
C MET A 44 8.34 0.96 3.28
N VAL A 45 7.79 0.50 2.17
CA VAL A 45 6.57 -0.29 2.09
C VAL A 45 6.81 -1.50 1.18
N PHE A 46 5.93 -2.48 1.22
CA PHE A 46 6.00 -3.65 0.34
C PHE A 46 4.87 -3.62 -0.69
N THR A 47 5.10 -4.24 -1.85
CA THR A 47 4.05 -4.37 -2.88
C THR A 47 2.77 -4.95 -2.27
N GLY A 48 1.66 -4.30 -2.52
CA GLY A 48 0.35 -4.62 -1.95
C GLY A 48 -0.03 -3.82 -0.71
N ASP A 49 0.93 -3.15 -0.04
CA ASP A 49 0.62 -2.30 1.12
C ASP A 49 -0.17 -1.06 0.72
N THR A 50 -0.89 -0.53 1.70
CA THR A 50 -1.52 0.79 1.62
C THR A 50 -0.68 1.79 2.40
N LEU A 51 -0.34 2.90 1.75
CA LEU A 51 0.26 4.06 2.36
C LEU A 51 -0.84 5.08 2.61
N GLU A 52 -1.19 5.30 3.87
CA GLU A 52 -2.15 6.32 4.28
C GLU A 52 -1.41 7.60 4.68
N VAL A 53 -1.73 8.70 4.02
CA VAL A 53 -1.11 10.01 4.26
C VAL A 53 -2.16 10.94 4.84
N ARG A 54 -1.95 11.41 6.07
CA ARG A 54 -2.84 12.29 6.81
C ARG A 54 -2.22 13.68 6.94
N LEU A 55 -2.82 14.67 6.33
CA LEU A 55 -2.32 16.03 6.32
C LEU A 55 -3.35 16.99 6.93
N HIS A 56 -2.88 17.86 7.84
CA HIS A 56 -3.74 18.86 8.45
C HIS A 56 -4.37 19.76 7.39
N SER A 57 -5.66 19.97 7.51
CA SER A 57 -6.42 20.80 6.58
C SER A 57 -7.55 21.54 7.28
N THR A 58 -7.82 22.75 6.80
CA THR A 58 -8.89 23.62 7.29
C THR A 58 -9.85 23.87 6.13
N PRO A 59 -10.89 23.05 5.94
CA PRO A 59 -11.88 23.29 4.91
C PRO A 59 -12.66 24.56 5.25
N GLY A 60 -13.12 25.27 4.22
CA GLY A 60 -13.78 26.58 4.38
C GLY A 60 -12.87 27.76 4.08
N THR A 61 -11.56 27.56 4.02
CA THR A 61 -10.60 28.57 3.55
C THR A 61 -10.45 28.61 2.03
N GLY A 62 -11.04 27.64 1.32
CA GLY A 62 -10.86 27.44 -0.12
C GLY A 62 -9.56 26.72 -0.48
N TYR A 63 -8.75 26.36 0.51
CA TYR A 63 -7.51 25.60 0.31
C TYR A 63 -7.76 24.08 0.38
N SER A 64 -7.04 23.34 -0.44
CA SER A 64 -7.09 21.87 -0.45
C SER A 64 -5.73 21.27 -0.80
N TRP A 65 -5.50 20.04 -0.33
CA TRP A 65 -4.34 19.26 -0.70
C TRP A 65 -4.52 18.63 -2.08
N LYS A 66 -3.48 18.72 -2.90
CA LYS A 66 -3.42 18.12 -4.24
C LYS A 66 -2.11 17.38 -4.41
N VAL A 67 -2.15 16.21 -5.03
CA VAL A 67 -0.94 15.47 -5.41
C VAL A 67 -0.30 16.20 -6.59
N THR A 68 0.94 16.65 -6.42
CA THR A 68 1.70 17.37 -7.45
C THR A 68 2.72 16.48 -8.13
N GLN A 69 3.26 15.48 -7.40
CA GLN A 69 4.21 14.52 -7.94
C GLN A 69 4.00 13.14 -7.33
N VAL A 70 3.93 12.13 -8.17
CA VAL A 70 3.93 10.70 -7.80
C VAL A 70 4.21 9.85 -9.03
N ASN A 71 4.98 8.78 -8.89
CA ASN A 71 5.05 7.75 -9.93
C ASN A 71 3.90 6.76 -9.75
N ARG A 72 2.86 6.92 -10.57
CA ARG A 72 1.63 6.12 -10.47
C ARG A 72 1.82 4.63 -10.77
N ALA A 73 2.88 4.26 -11.48
CA ALA A 73 3.21 2.85 -11.72
C ALA A 73 3.71 2.16 -10.45
N ILE A 74 4.33 2.91 -9.53
CA ILE A 74 4.88 2.41 -8.27
C ILE A 74 3.89 2.63 -7.12
N LEU A 75 3.27 3.82 -7.07
CA LEU A 75 2.39 4.24 -5.99
C LEU A 75 1.09 4.81 -6.57
N ALA A 76 0.05 4.01 -6.59
CA ALA A 76 -1.24 4.35 -7.18
C ALA A 76 -2.23 4.89 -6.14
N LEU A 77 -2.86 6.03 -6.42
CA LEU A 77 -3.94 6.55 -5.60
C LEU A 77 -5.15 5.60 -5.69
N GLN A 78 -5.65 5.10 -4.54
CA GLN A 78 -6.73 4.11 -4.49
C GLN A 78 -8.11 4.74 -4.59
N SER A 79 -8.29 5.93 -4.02
CA SER A 79 -9.58 6.63 -3.94
C SER A 79 -9.38 8.14 -3.92
N ALA A 80 -10.45 8.89 -4.14
CA ALA A 80 -10.44 10.32 -3.90
C ALA A 80 -10.07 10.60 -2.42
N PRO A 81 -9.33 11.69 -2.15
CA PRO A 81 -8.99 12.07 -0.78
C PRO A 81 -10.25 12.37 0.04
N VAL A 82 -10.21 11.99 1.31
CA VAL A 82 -11.33 12.15 2.24
C VAL A 82 -10.95 13.15 3.33
N PHE A 83 -11.83 14.10 3.60
CA PHE A 83 -11.68 15.01 4.75
C PHE A 83 -12.27 14.35 6.01
N VAL A 84 -11.46 14.29 7.06
CA VAL A 84 -11.86 13.83 8.39
C VAL A 84 -11.94 15.06 9.30
N PRO A 85 -13.14 15.43 9.79
CA PRO A 85 -13.28 16.58 10.67
C PRO A 85 -12.63 16.31 12.03
N PRO A 86 -12.26 17.39 12.77
CA PRO A 86 -11.76 17.24 14.14
C PRO A 86 -12.88 16.71 15.07
N PRO A 87 -12.52 16.15 16.23
CA PRO A 87 -13.49 15.80 17.25
C PRO A 87 -14.34 17.01 17.64
N PRO A 88 -15.65 16.84 17.89
CA PRO A 88 -16.52 17.93 18.30
C PRO A 88 -16.11 18.51 19.67
N GLY A 89 -16.32 19.82 19.87
CA GLY A 89 -16.12 20.48 21.14
C GLY A 89 -14.73 21.07 21.39
N ILE A 90 -13.83 21.05 20.40
CA ILE A 90 -12.51 21.69 20.48
C ILE A 90 -12.50 22.87 19.53
N PRO A 91 -12.69 24.13 20.01
CA PRO A 91 -12.65 25.33 19.16
C PRO A 91 -11.27 25.44 18.46
N GLY A 92 -11.28 25.72 17.15
CA GLY A 92 -10.06 25.90 16.36
C GLY A 92 -9.30 24.61 16.02
N ALA A 93 -9.82 23.42 16.36
CA ALA A 93 -9.20 22.18 15.97
C ALA A 93 -9.23 22.00 14.44
N GLU A 94 -8.08 21.65 13.89
CA GLU A 94 -7.95 21.33 12.46
C GLU A 94 -8.39 19.89 12.18
N GLY A 95 -9.00 19.66 11.01
CA GLY A 95 -9.23 18.34 10.49
C GLY A 95 -8.03 17.82 9.69
N HIS A 96 -8.21 16.69 9.05
CA HIS A 96 -7.19 16.05 8.22
C HIS A 96 -7.76 15.67 6.87
N THR A 97 -6.97 15.85 5.82
CA THR A 97 -7.24 15.20 4.53
C THR A 97 -6.43 13.92 4.46
N VAL A 98 -7.10 12.82 4.17
CA VAL A 98 -6.53 11.46 4.10
C VAL A 98 -6.43 11.04 2.65
N PHE A 99 -5.23 10.63 2.25
CA PHE A 99 -4.93 10.04 0.96
C PHE A 99 -4.51 8.59 1.14
N ASN A 100 -5.09 7.69 0.35
CA ASN A 100 -4.75 6.26 0.36
C ASN A 100 -4.07 5.89 -0.95
N PHE A 101 -2.81 5.49 -0.87
CA PHE A 101 -2.02 5.01 -1.99
C PHE A 101 -1.74 3.52 -1.84
N ARG A 102 -1.83 2.78 -2.95
CA ARG A 102 -1.40 1.40 -3.02
C ARG A 102 0.01 1.30 -3.58
N ALA A 103 0.88 0.55 -2.91
CA ALA A 103 2.16 0.13 -3.45
C ALA A 103 1.94 -0.90 -4.55
N ALA A 104 1.96 -0.46 -5.81
CA ALA A 104 1.56 -1.26 -6.97
C ALA A 104 2.71 -2.10 -7.52
N ALA A 105 3.94 -1.56 -7.52
CA ALA A 105 5.12 -2.24 -8.05
C ALA A 105 6.37 -1.86 -7.26
N PRO A 106 7.40 -2.72 -7.23
CA PRO A 106 8.70 -2.39 -6.62
C PRO A 106 9.36 -1.19 -7.32
N GLY A 107 10.06 -0.38 -6.54
CA GLY A 107 10.77 0.80 -7.03
C GLY A 107 10.78 1.94 -6.03
N SER A 108 11.18 3.13 -6.48
CA SER A 108 11.20 4.33 -5.67
C SER A 108 10.37 5.42 -6.31
N SER A 109 9.59 6.13 -5.51
CA SER A 109 8.79 7.28 -5.93
C SER A 109 8.95 8.41 -4.91
N THR A 110 9.00 9.64 -5.38
CA THR A 110 8.79 10.79 -4.51
C THR A 110 7.31 11.15 -4.56
N LEU A 111 6.67 11.20 -3.41
CA LEU A 111 5.30 11.67 -3.27
C LEU A 111 5.34 13.12 -2.81
N GLN A 112 4.77 14.03 -3.60
CA GLN A 112 4.63 15.43 -3.23
C GLN A 112 3.17 15.85 -3.30
N LEU A 113 2.76 16.59 -2.28
CA LEU A 113 1.45 17.22 -2.19
C LEU A 113 1.62 18.71 -1.89
N ALA A 114 0.71 19.52 -2.43
CA ALA A 114 0.66 20.95 -2.20
C ALA A 114 -0.70 21.35 -1.63
N TYR A 115 -0.69 22.16 -0.59
CA TYR A 115 -1.87 22.78 -0.03
C TYR A 115 -2.04 24.16 -0.67
N ALA A 116 -2.98 24.23 -1.59
CA ALA A 116 -3.18 25.42 -2.41
C ALA A 116 -4.64 25.86 -2.44
N GLY A 117 -4.84 27.15 -2.56
CA GLY A 117 -6.13 27.79 -2.77
C GLY A 117 -6.60 27.67 -4.22
N PRO A 118 -7.71 28.35 -4.56
CA PRO A 118 -8.23 28.42 -5.91
C PRO A 118 -7.17 28.95 -6.89
N PRO A 119 -7.17 28.51 -8.16
CA PRO A 119 -6.10 28.77 -9.13
C PRO A 119 -6.00 30.23 -9.60
N GLU A 120 -6.81 31.14 -9.04
CA GLU A 120 -7.02 32.49 -9.59
C GLU A 120 -5.81 33.42 -9.58
N LYS A 121 -4.66 33.05 -9.02
CA LYS A 121 -3.54 34.02 -8.92
C LYS A 121 -2.12 33.45 -9.02
N GLY A 122 -1.86 32.29 -9.59
CA GLY A 122 -0.46 31.83 -9.70
C GLY A 122 0.30 31.82 -8.36
N SER A 123 -0.40 31.77 -7.26
CA SER A 123 0.15 31.83 -5.90
C SER A 123 0.89 30.54 -5.62
N ALA A 124 2.06 30.67 -5.01
CA ALA A 124 2.77 29.54 -4.45
C ALA A 124 1.87 28.80 -3.45
N PRO A 125 1.98 27.46 -3.33
CA PRO A 125 1.22 26.72 -2.34
C PRO A 125 1.54 27.22 -0.92
N ALA A 126 0.54 27.27 -0.07
CA ALA A 126 0.71 27.73 1.32
C ALA A 126 1.55 26.74 2.14
N ARG A 127 1.43 25.44 1.83
CA ARG A 127 2.22 24.35 2.44
C ARG A 127 2.55 23.31 1.38
N THR A 128 3.67 22.61 1.56
CA THR A 128 4.06 21.47 0.75
C THR A 128 4.41 20.31 1.66
N PHE A 129 4.08 19.11 1.21
CA PHE A 129 4.48 17.85 1.84
C PHE A 129 5.26 17.05 0.81
N SER A 130 6.40 16.49 1.19
CA SER A 130 7.22 15.65 0.32
C SER A 130 7.81 14.50 1.11
N ILE A 131 7.72 13.28 0.57
CA ILE A 131 8.31 12.09 1.18
C ILE A 131 8.83 11.15 0.10
N GLY A 132 9.99 10.53 0.34
CA GLY A 132 10.47 9.42 -0.46
C GLY A 132 9.73 8.14 -0.09
N VAL A 133 9.26 7.40 -1.08
CA VAL A 133 8.63 6.08 -0.88
C VAL A 133 9.45 5.04 -1.60
N LYS A 134 9.92 4.04 -0.86
CA LYS A 134 10.63 2.88 -1.41
C LYS A 134 9.74 1.65 -1.28
N VAL A 135 9.31 1.11 -2.41
CA VAL A 135 8.50 -0.10 -2.47
C VAL A 135 9.41 -1.29 -2.74
N ARG A 136 9.36 -2.29 -1.87
CA ARG A 136 10.05 -3.56 -2.04
C ARG A 136 9.08 -4.65 -2.49
N PRO A 137 9.57 -5.73 -3.14
CA PRO A 137 8.74 -6.89 -3.43
C PRO A 137 8.08 -7.45 -2.17
N ALA A 138 6.84 -7.94 -2.26
CA ALA A 138 6.16 -8.56 -1.13
C ALA A 138 6.89 -9.78 -0.58
N SER A 139 7.67 -10.48 -1.43
CA SER A 139 8.54 -11.61 -1.04
C SER A 139 9.64 -11.23 -0.05
N ASP A 140 10.03 -9.96 -0.02
CA ASP A 140 11.10 -9.46 0.85
C ASP A 140 10.59 -9.08 2.24
N ARG A 141 9.28 -9.21 2.47
CA ARG A 141 8.69 -8.91 3.77
C ARG A 141 9.12 -9.95 4.80
N PRO A 142 9.65 -9.53 5.96
CA PRO A 142 9.92 -10.47 7.05
C PRO A 142 8.63 -11.17 7.49
N LEU A 143 8.71 -12.48 7.68
CA LEU A 143 7.59 -13.22 8.27
C LEU A 143 7.40 -12.78 9.72
N PRO A 144 6.15 -12.76 10.24
CA PRO A 144 5.92 -12.55 11.65
C PRO A 144 6.70 -13.57 12.45
N GLN A 145 7.50 -13.10 13.41
CA GLN A 145 8.18 -14.00 14.35
C GLN A 145 7.12 -14.55 15.33
N PRO A 146 7.17 -15.84 15.69
CA PRO A 146 6.25 -16.43 16.65
C PRO A 146 6.42 -15.85 18.07
#